data_d7787117001f540ac4d4821779c5a982
#
_entry.id   d7787117001f540ac4d4821779c5a982
#
_cell.length_a   1.000
_cell.length_b   1.000
_cell.length_c   1.000
_cell.angle_alpha   90.00
_cell.angle_beta   90.00
_cell.angle_gamma   90.00
#
_symmetry.space_group_name_H-M   'P 1'
#
loop_
_entity.id
_entity.type
_entity.pdbx_description
1 polymer ?
#
loop_
_entity_poly.entity_id
_entity_poly.type
_entity_poly.pdbx_seq_one_letter_code
_entity_poly.pdbx_strand_id
1 'polypeptide(L)'
;QHLYLKPAAELNPDIIPIIKQADKIIINPGDLYSSIIPNFLVKGMREALSNTRAKIIYVGNLTNKPGHTDDFTLVDYVKTLEKYFGRGVIDYVIYNKEKPAEKFLKKYSRLRKNLVTAGDLSQLPKIKFLGHNLLSHKIFQAKRSDTLGHLRSLIRHDPRKLAKIICNI
;
A
#
# COMPACT_ATOMS: atom_id res chain seq x y z
N GLN A 1 -7.75 -8.64 -15.14
CA GLN A 1 -8.66 -7.48 -15.03
C GLN A 1 -7.96 -6.28 -15.64
N HIS A 2 -8.68 -5.53 -16.48
CA HIS A 2 -8.25 -4.24 -16.99
C HIS A 2 -9.02 -3.16 -16.26
N LEU A 3 -8.31 -2.20 -15.67
CA LEU A 3 -8.88 -1.02 -15.06
C LEU A 3 -8.65 0.18 -15.99
N TYR A 4 -9.64 1.06 -16.06
CA TYR A 4 -9.56 2.31 -16.80
C TYR A 4 -10.37 3.38 -16.09
N LEU A 5 -10.06 4.64 -16.37
CA LEU A 5 -10.83 5.79 -15.87
C LEU A 5 -11.83 6.24 -16.94
N LYS A 6 -13.06 6.48 -16.52
CA LYS A 6 -14.09 7.08 -17.38
C LYS A 6 -14.77 8.23 -16.62
N PRO A 7 -14.65 9.50 -17.10
CA PRO A 7 -13.80 9.91 -18.22
C PRO A 7 -12.31 9.68 -17.96
N ALA A 8 -11.50 9.66 -19.02
CA ALA A 8 -10.05 9.66 -18.89
C ALA A 8 -9.58 10.92 -18.15
N ALA A 9 -8.61 10.76 -17.24
CA ALA A 9 -8.05 11.86 -16.47
C ALA A 9 -6.60 12.12 -16.89
N GLU A 10 -6.20 13.38 -16.85
CA GLU A 10 -4.81 13.81 -17.06
C GLU A 10 -4.22 14.35 -15.76
N LEU A 11 -2.91 14.18 -15.60
CA LEU A 11 -2.19 14.66 -14.43
C LEU A 11 -2.24 16.19 -14.38
N ASN A 12 -2.66 16.73 -13.22
CA ASN A 12 -2.60 18.17 -12.99
C ASN A 12 -1.13 18.64 -13.16
N PRO A 13 -0.86 19.60 -14.08
CA PRO A 13 0.50 20.11 -14.32
C PRO A 13 1.22 20.60 -13.06
N ASP A 14 0.50 21.14 -12.08
CA ASP A 14 1.06 21.68 -10.85
C ASP A 14 1.70 20.58 -9.96
N ILE A 15 1.31 19.32 -10.15
CA ILE A 15 1.87 18.19 -9.38
C ILE A 15 3.22 17.73 -9.95
N ILE A 16 3.50 17.96 -11.23
CA ILE A 16 4.74 17.51 -11.88
C ILE A 16 6.00 18.05 -11.18
N PRO A 17 6.12 19.37 -10.90
CA PRO A 17 7.27 19.90 -10.17
C PRO A 17 7.36 19.35 -8.74
N ILE A 18 6.23 19.11 -8.08
CA ILE A 18 6.20 18.52 -6.72
C ILE A 18 6.78 17.11 -6.75
N ILE A 19 6.38 16.27 -7.70
CA ILE A 19 6.93 14.91 -7.87
C ILE A 19 8.43 14.97 -8.17
N LYS A 20 8.88 15.90 -9.01
CA LYS A 20 10.30 16.05 -9.38
C LYS A 20 11.19 16.50 -8.22
N GLN A 21 10.67 17.34 -7.31
CA GLN A 21 11.39 17.91 -6.18
C GLN A 21 11.29 17.08 -4.91
N ALA A 22 10.43 16.06 -4.89
CA ALA A 22 10.26 15.21 -3.72
C ALA A 22 11.52 14.37 -3.46
N ASP A 23 11.90 14.25 -2.19
CA ASP A 23 12.94 13.30 -1.75
C ASP A 23 12.39 11.87 -1.70
N LYS A 24 11.13 11.74 -1.31
CA LYS A 24 10.44 10.46 -1.13
C LYS A 24 8.99 10.55 -1.57
N ILE A 25 8.53 9.53 -2.28
CA ILE A 25 7.13 9.35 -2.66
C ILE A 25 6.62 8.08 -1.99
N ILE A 26 5.54 8.21 -1.21
CA ILE A 26 5.03 7.11 -0.41
C ILE A 26 3.70 6.64 -0.98
N ILE A 27 3.66 5.38 -1.40
CA ILE A 27 2.44 4.68 -1.76
C ILE A 27 1.89 4.02 -0.50
N ASN A 28 0.86 4.62 0.08
CA ASN A 28 0.26 4.14 1.31
C ASN A 28 -0.59 2.88 1.08
N PRO A 29 -0.78 2.04 2.15
CA PRO A 29 -1.71 0.93 2.06
C PRO A 29 -3.14 1.43 1.83
N GLY A 30 -3.84 0.74 0.95
CA GLY A 30 -5.22 1.05 0.56
C GLY A 30 -5.83 -0.12 -0.20
N ASP A 31 -7.08 0.02 -0.63
CA ASP A 31 -7.65 -0.93 -1.57
C ASP A 31 -6.89 -0.85 -2.89
N LEU A 32 -6.31 -1.98 -3.30
CA LEU A 32 -5.41 -2.03 -4.44
C LEU A 32 -6.05 -1.47 -5.72
N TYR A 33 -7.26 -1.93 -6.03
CA TYR A 33 -7.94 -1.63 -7.29
C TYR A 33 -8.81 -0.37 -7.25
N SER A 34 -9.34 0.02 -6.08
CA SER A 34 -10.22 1.19 -5.98
C SER A 34 -9.56 2.44 -5.40
N SER A 35 -8.42 2.31 -4.73
CA SER A 35 -7.78 3.45 -4.05
C SER A 35 -6.34 3.69 -4.52
N ILE A 36 -5.57 2.64 -4.83
CA ILE A 36 -4.16 2.80 -5.20
C ILE A 36 -4.01 2.90 -6.72
N ILE A 37 -4.39 1.85 -7.46
CA ILE A 37 -4.19 1.78 -8.92
C ILE A 37 -4.84 2.94 -9.68
N PRO A 38 -6.03 3.46 -9.33
CA PRO A 38 -6.64 4.57 -10.08
C PRO A 38 -5.75 5.80 -10.21
N ASN A 39 -4.88 6.08 -9.22
CA ASN A 39 -3.93 7.19 -9.30
C ASN A 39 -2.89 7.00 -10.41
N PHE A 40 -2.57 5.76 -10.76
CA PHE A 40 -1.58 5.43 -11.80
C PHE A 40 -2.19 5.28 -13.19
N LEU A 41 -3.53 5.29 -13.29
CA LEU A 41 -4.27 5.33 -14.55
C LEU A 41 -4.41 6.75 -15.11
N VAL A 42 -4.04 7.76 -14.33
CA VAL A 42 -4.02 9.15 -14.76
C VAL A 42 -2.90 9.33 -15.79
N LYS A 43 -3.24 9.81 -16.98
CA LYS A 43 -2.27 10.05 -18.06
C LYS A 43 -1.18 11.03 -17.61
N GLY A 44 0.09 10.67 -17.81
CA GLY A 44 1.24 11.44 -17.36
C GLY A 44 1.78 11.06 -15.98
N MET A 45 1.02 10.34 -15.13
CA MET A 45 1.49 9.94 -13.81
C MET A 45 2.67 8.96 -13.89
N ARG A 46 2.59 7.97 -14.78
CA ARG A 46 3.66 6.99 -14.97
C ARG A 46 4.97 7.66 -15.41
N GLU A 47 4.90 8.57 -16.38
CA GLU A 47 6.05 9.34 -16.85
C GLU A 47 6.64 10.21 -15.74
N ALA A 48 5.80 10.88 -14.97
CA ALA A 48 6.23 11.71 -13.85
C ALA A 48 7.01 10.89 -12.81
N LEU A 49 6.49 9.70 -12.44
CA LEU A 49 7.13 8.80 -11.48
C LEU A 49 8.42 8.16 -12.02
N SER A 50 8.47 7.84 -13.32
CA SER A 50 9.67 7.25 -13.94
C SER A 50 10.82 8.27 -14.07
N ASN A 51 10.50 9.56 -14.10
CA ASN A 51 11.46 10.65 -14.27
C ASN A 51 11.81 11.37 -12.96
N THR A 52 11.33 10.91 -11.82
CA THR A 52 11.69 11.49 -10.52
C THR A 52 13.00 10.90 -10.00
N ARG A 53 13.70 11.68 -9.15
CA ARG A 53 14.83 11.20 -8.34
C ARG A 53 14.40 10.75 -6.94
N ALA A 54 13.12 10.95 -6.61
CA ALA A 54 12.57 10.56 -5.32
C ALA A 54 12.69 9.05 -5.10
N LYS A 55 12.90 8.63 -3.86
CA LYS A 55 12.77 7.23 -3.47
C LYS A 55 11.29 6.87 -3.41
N ILE A 56 10.87 5.91 -4.21
CA ILE A 56 9.48 5.43 -4.24
C ILE A 56 9.32 4.26 -3.27
N ILE A 57 8.50 4.46 -2.25
CA ILE A 57 8.33 3.55 -1.12
C ILE A 57 6.89 3.06 -1.09
N TYR A 58 6.69 1.75 -1.23
CA TYR A 58 5.37 1.16 -1.00
C TYR A 58 5.26 0.63 0.42
N VAL A 59 4.19 0.98 1.12
CA VAL A 59 3.84 0.42 2.42
C VAL A 59 2.82 -0.70 2.21
N GLY A 60 3.25 -1.93 2.46
CA GLY A 60 2.44 -3.12 2.21
C GLY A 60 1.16 -3.17 3.04
N ASN A 61 0.11 -3.68 2.45
CA ASN A 61 -1.16 -3.91 3.13
C ASN A 61 -1.00 -4.94 4.26
N LEU A 62 -1.73 -4.78 5.35
CA LEU A 62 -1.73 -5.74 6.47
C LEU A 62 -2.66 -6.92 6.22
N THR A 63 -3.75 -6.70 5.49
CA THR A 63 -4.78 -7.70 5.21
C THR A 63 -5.24 -7.62 3.77
N ASN A 64 -5.64 -8.77 3.24
CA ASN A 64 -6.28 -8.87 1.94
C ASN A 64 -7.72 -8.35 2.01
N LYS A 65 -8.25 -7.98 0.85
CA LYS A 65 -9.65 -7.60 0.68
C LYS A 65 -10.40 -8.73 -0.03
N PRO A 66 -11.42 -9.34 0.62
CA PRO A 66 -12.21 -10.41 0.02
C PRO A 66 -12.81 -10.00 -1.34
N GLY A 67 -12.72 -10.90 -2.30
CA GLY A 67 -13.20 -10.70 -3.67
C GLY A 67 -12.29 -9.84 -4.57
N HIS A 68 -11.23 -9.24 -4.01
CA HIS A 68 -10.31 -8.37 -4.75
C HIS A 68 -8.87 -8.90 -4.76
N THR A 69 -8.35 -9.20 -3.58
CA THR A 69 -6.96 -9.61 -3.38
C THR A 69 -6.88 -10.86 -2.51
N ASP A 70 -7.81 -11.78 -2.74
CA ASP A 70 -7.82 -13.06 -2.04
C ASP A 70 -6.47 -13.75 -2.25
N ASP A 71 -5.88 -14.20 -1.15
CA ASP A 71 -4.60 -14.92 -1.10
C ASP A 71 -3.38 -14.19 -1.70
N PHE A 72 -3.50 -12.89 -2.02
CA PHE A 72 -2.35 -12.11 -2.47
C PHE A 72 -1.27 -12.06 -1.40
N THR A 73 -0.06 -12.38 -1.83
CA THR A 73 1.16 -12.09 -1.07
C THR A 73 1.60 -10.65 -1.31
N LEU A 74 2.56 -10.16 -0.54
CA LEU A 74 3.19 -8.85 -0.76
C LEU A 74 3.80 -8.77 -2.17
N VAL A 75 4.40 -9.87 -2.65
CA VAL A 75 4.97 -9.96 -4.00
C VAL A 75 3.87 -9.76 -5.06
N ASP A 76 2.67 -10.32 -4.86
CA ASP A 76 1.56 -10.17 -5.81
C ASP A 76 1.06 -8.72 -5.85
N TYR A 77 0.98 -8.05 -4.68
CA TYR A 77 0.68 -6.62 -4.62
C TYR A 77 1.68 -5.80 -5.43
N VAL A 78 2.98 -6.03 -5.21
CA VAL A 78 4.05 -5.28 -5.89
C VAL A 78 4.03 -5.54 -7.40
N LYS A 79 3.94 -6.80 -7.83
CA LYS A 79 3.83 -7.15 -9.26
C LYS A 79 2.60 -6.50 -9.91
N THR A 80 1.49 -6.45 -9.18
CA THR A 80 0.27 -5.82 -9.69
C THR A 80 0.46 -4.31 -9.81
N LEU A 81 1.07 -3.66 -8.83
CA LEU A 81 1.40 -2.24 -8.90
C LEU A 81 2.34 -1.95 -10.08
N GLU A 82 3.43 -2.69 -10.23
CA GLU A 82 4.39 -2.51 -11.33
C GLU A 82 3.78 -2.70 -12.72
N LYS A 83 2.73 -3.51 -12.84
CA LYS A 83 1.98 -3.67 -14.10
C LYS A 83 1.35 -2.34 -14.55
N TYR A 84 0.91 -1.50 -13.61
CA TYR A 84 0.21 -0.26 -13.90
C TYR A 84 1.13 0.95 -14.00
N PHE A 85 2.15 1.06 -13.19
CA PHE A 85 3.04 2.23 -13.22
C PHE A 85 4.47 1.96 -13.70
N GLY A 86 4.78 0.73 -14.08
CA GLY A 86 6.07 0.37 -14.69
C GLY A 86 6.93 -0.49 -13.76
N ARG A 87 7.73 -1.36 -14.37
CA ARG A 87 8.67 -2.21 -13.64
C ARG A 87 9.86 -1.39 -13.13
N GLY A 88 10.30 -1.67 -11.90
CA GLY A 88 11.49 -1.06 -11.32
C GLY A 88 11.30 0.37 -10.87
N VAL A 89 10.06 0.83 -10.73
CA VAL A 89 9.72 2.16 -10.20
C VAL A 89 9.72 2.17 -8.68
N ILE A 90 9.42 1.04 -8.02
CA ILE A 90 9.46 0.92 -6.56
C ILE A 90 10.88 0.61 -6.10
N ASP A 91 11.45 1.48 -5.25
CA ASP A 91 12.76 1.25 -4.62
C ASP A 91 12.67 0.42 -3.34
N TYR A 92 11.66 0.70 -2.51
CA TYR A 92 11.50 0.10 -1.19
C TYR A 92 10.09 -0.41 -0.97
N VAL A 93 10.00 -1.53 -0.28
CA VAL A 93 8.73 -2.05 0.24
C VAL A 93 8.85 -2.25 1.74
N ILE A 94 8.07 -1.50 2.51
CA ILE A 94 7.99 -1.64 3.97
C ILE A 94 6.82 -2.57 4.30
N TYR A 95 7.05 -3.63 5.07
CA TYR A 95 6.00 -4.59 5.40
C TYR A 95 6.05 -5.03 6.85
N ASN A 96 4.91 -5.49 7.35
CA ASN A 96 4.78 -5.95 8.73
C ASN A 96 5.15 -7.43 8.87
N LYS A 97 5.99 -7.76 9.86
CA LYS A 97 6.32 -9.13 10.26
C LYS A 97 5.64 -9.57 11.55
N GLU A 98 5.01 -8.65 12.25
CA GLU A 98 4.38 -8.94 13.54
C GLU A 98 3.04 -9.65 13.34
N LYS A 99 2.82 -10.73 14.08
CA LYS A 99 1.53 -11.42 14.10
C LYS A 99 0.54 -10.67 15.01
N PRO A 100 -0.64 -10.29 14.52
CA PRO A 100 -1.67 -9.66 15.35
C PRO A 100 -2.14 -10.59 16.48
N ALA A 101 -2.67 -10.01 17.55
CA ALA A 101 -3.25 -10.77 18.64
C ALA A 101 -4.39 -11.69 18.14
N GLU A 102 -4.49 -12.88 18.73
CA GLU A 102 -5.36 -13.97 18.26
C GLU A 102 -6.86 -13.58 18.20
N LYS A 103 -7.30 -12.71 19.12
CA LYS A 103 -8.66 -12.15 19.10
C LYS A 103 -9.01 -11.42 17.80
N PHE A 104 -8.03 -10.73 17.20
CA PHE A 104 -8.23 -10.06 15.93
C PHE A 104 -8.21 -11.05 14.76
N LEU A 105 -7.33 -12.05 14.81
CA LEU A 105 -7.26 -13.10 13.79
C LEU A 105 -8.58 -13.86 13.69
N LYS A 106 -9.19 -14.27 14.82
CA LYS A 106 -10.49 -14.93 14.85
C LYS A 106 -11.59 -14.06 14.21
N LYS A 107 -11.58 -12.74 14.47
CA LYS A 107 -12.56 -11.82 13.88
C LYS A 107 -12.34 -11.66 12.37
N TYR A 108 -11.09 -11.55 11.93
CA TYR A 108 -10.76 -11.39 10.50
C TYR A 108 -11.05 -12.66 9.72
N SER A 109 -10.78 -13.84 10.27
CA SER A 109 -11.15 -15.12 9.65
C SER A 109 -12.66 -15.22 9.36
N ARG A 110 -13.51 -14.81 10.32
CA ARG A 110 -14.98 -14.74 10.10
C ARG A 110 -15.36 -13.78 8.94
N LEU A 111 -14.57 -12.75 8.71
CA LEU A 111 -14.76 -11.78 7.65
C LEU A 111 -14.05 -12.19 6.34
N ARG A 112 -13.50 -13.40 6.26
CA ARG A 112 -12.69 -13.90 5.13
C ARG A 112 -11.53 -12.97 4.77
N LYS A 113 -10.97 -12.26 5.75
CA LYS A 113 -9.81 -11.38 5.58
C LYS A 113 -8.57 -12.10 6.06
N ASN A 114 -7.66 -12.42 5.14
CA ASN A 114 -6.39 -13.04 5.45
C ASN A 114 -5.31 -11.95 5.69
N LEU A 115 -4.31 -12.28 6.50
CA LEU A 115 -3.11 -11.44 6.60
C LEU A 115 -2.32 -11.54 5.29
N VAL A 116 -1.76 -10.42 4.85
CA VAL A 116 -0.82 -10.42 3.73
C VAL A 116 0.49 -11.05 4.21
N THR A 117 0.89 -12.14 3.58
CA THR A 117 2.20 -12.78 3.78
C THR A 117 3.23 -12.17 2.83
N ALA A 118 4.52 -12.31 3.14
CA ALA A 118 5.57 -11.75 2.29
C ALA A 118 5.61 -12.38 0.89
N GLY A 119 5.37 -13.69 0.79
CA GLY A 119 5.64 -14.44 -0.42
C GLY A 119 7.14 -14.64 -0.66
N ASP A 120 7.51 -15.03 -1.86
CA ASP A 120 8.90 -15.22 -2.26
C ASP A 120 9.52 -13.90 -2.76
N LEU A 121 10.17 -13.16 -1.86
CA LEU A 121 10.76 -11.86 -2.14
C LEU A 121 11.90 -11.90 -3.17
N SER A 122 12.51 -13.08 -3.40
CA SER A 122 13.59 -13.25 -4.37
C SER A 122 13.14 -13.00 -5.81
N GLN A 123 11.83 -13.06 -6.06
CA GLN A 123 11.24 -12.76 -7.38
C GLN A 123 11.34 -11.28 -7.77
N LEU A 124 11.70 -10.41 -6.84
CA LEU A 124 11.82 -8.95 -7.05
C LEU A 124 13.17 -8.43 -6.52
N PRO A 125 14.32 -8.90 -7.08
CA PRO A 125 15.66 -8.68 -6.53
C PRO A 125 16.12 -7.21 -6.56
N LYS A 126 15.47 -6.36 -7.35
CA LYS A 126 15.79 -4.93 -7.43
C LYS A 126 15.15 -4.09 -6.33
N ILE A 127 14.17 -4.63 -5.63
CA ILE A 127 13.42 -3.94 -4.59
C ILE A 127 14.02 -4.24 -3.23
N LYS A 128 14.21 -3.23 -2.39
CA LYS A 128 14.63 -3.39 -1.01
C LYS A 128 13.43 -3.62 -0.10
N PHE A 129 13.30 -4.83 0.44
CA PHE A 129 12.24 -5.20 1.36
C PHE A 129 12.63 -4.96 2.81
N LEU A 130 11.88 -4.12 3.52
CA LEU A 130 12.12 -3.74 4.92
C LEU A 130 11.00 -4.30 5.81
N GLY A 131 11.26 -5.45 6.41
CA GLY A 131 10.31 -6.11 7.30
C GLY A 131 10.47 -5.67 8.75
N HIS A 132 9.42 -5.11 9.36
CA HIS A 132 9.42 -4.58 10.73
C HIS A 132 8.15 -4.95 11.49
N ASN A 133 8.17 -4.78 12.82
CA ASN A 133 6.99 -4.92 13.66
C ASN A 133 6.21 -3.60 13.65
N LEU A 134 5.24 -3.51 12.74
CA LEU A 134 4.56 -2.27 12.40
C LEU A 134 3.17 -2.13 13.02
N LEU A 135 2.68 -3.12 13.76
CA LEU A 135 1.32 -3.07 14.28
C LEU A 135 1.16 -2.02 15.38
N SER A 136 0.04 -1.32 15.32
CA SER A 136 -0.45 -0.49 16.41
C SER A 136 -1.12 -1.38 17.46
N HIS A 137 -0.66 -1.25 18.71
CA HIS A 137 -1.30 -1.91 19.85
C HIS A 137 -2.49 -1.12 20.42
N LYS A 138 -2.74 0.10 19.89
CA LYS A 138 -3.92 0.89 20.28
C LYS A 138 -5.18 0.32 19.63
N ILE A 139 -6.15 -0.04 20.47
CA ILE A 139 -7.46 -0.49 19.99
C ILE A 139 -8.18 0.73 19.39
N PHE A 140 -8.57 0.61 18.14
CA PHE A 140 -9.40 1.64 17.51
C PHE A 140 -10.80 1.60 18.14
N GLN A 141 -11.20 2.72 18.70
CA GLN A 141 -12.56 2.97 19.14
C GLN A 141 -13.22 3.96 18.17
N ALA A 142 -14.27 3.53 17.49
CA ALA A 142 -15.04 4.42 16.65
C ALA A 142 -15.75 5.47 17.53
N LYS A 143 -15.72 6.72 17.13
CA LYS A 143 -16.56 7.74 17.77
C LYS A 143 -18.04 7.42 17.48
N ARG A 144 -18.96 7.79 18.38
CA ARG A 144 -20.41 7.60 18.18
C ARG A 144 -20.92 8.24 16.87
N SER A 145 -20.29 9.31 16.43
CA SER A 145 -20.59 10.01 15.17
C SER A 145 -20.02 9.31 13.91
N ASP A 146 -19.18 8.28 14.06
CA ASP A 146 -18.60 7.55 12.94
C ASP A 146 -19.51 6.38 12.53
N THR A 147 -20.46 6.66 11.66
CA THR A 147 -21.42 5.67 11.14
C THR A 147 -20.76 4.50 10.43
N LEU A 148 -19.53 4.69 9.88
CA LEU A 148 -18.75 3.68 9.20
C LEU A 148 -17.70 3.02 10.11
N GLY A 149 -17.70 3.33 11.40
CA GLY A 149 -16.72 2.82 12.37
C GLY A 149 -16.64 1.29 12.42
N HIS A 150 -17.76 0.60 12.19
CA HIS A 150 -17.83 -0.87 12.16
C HIS A 150 -17.14 -1.49 10.93
N LEU A 151 -16.97 -0.73 9.85
CA LEU A 151 -16.28 -1.17 8.61
C LEU A 151 -14.78 -0.93 8.66
N ARG A 152 -14.30 -0.12 9.61
CA ARG A 152 -12.88 0.23 9.70
C ARG A 152 -12.03 -0.96 10.15
N SER A 153 -10.81 -1.01 9.64
CA SER A 153 -9.84 -2.04 10.02
C SER A 153 -9.44 -1.89 11.49
N LEU A 154 -9.46 -3.01 12.21
CA LEU A 154 -9.00 -3.09 13.61
C LEU A 154 -7.48 -3.27 13.69
N ILE A 155 -6.88 -3.92 12.69
CA ILE A 155 -5.45 -4.09 12.57
C ILE A 155 -4.94 -2.91 11.74
N ARG A 156 -4.02 -2.12 12.32
CA ARG A 156 -3.50 -0.89 11.71
C ARG A 156 -2.00 -0.79 11.91
N HIS A 157 -1.34 -0.10 11.01
CA HIS A 157 0.04 0.32 11.21
C HIS A 157 0.15 1.31 12.37
N ASP A 158 1.25 1.23 13.12
CA ASP A 158 1.65 2.28 14.04
C ASP A 158 2.30 3.42 13.26
N PRO A 159 1.71 4.63 13.24
CA PRO A 159 2.20 5.71 12.42
C PRO A 159 3.59 6.21 12.86
N ARG A 160 3.91 6.11 14.16
CA ARG A 160 5.21 6.54 14.68
C ARG A 160 6.33 5.57 14.25
N LYS A 161 6.07 4.26 14.35
CA LYS A 161 7.02 3.23 13.88
C LYS A 161 7.26 3.38 12.38
N LEU A 162 6.18 3.56 11.61
CA LEU A 162 6.26 3.71 10.16
C LEU A 162 7.03 4.97 9.75
N ALA A 163 6.69 6.11 10.34
CA ALA A 163 7.38 7.38 10.09
C ALA A 163 8.89 7.28 10.37
N LYS A 164 9.29 6.67 11.52
CA LYS A 164 10.69 6.47 11.85
C LYS A 164 11.45 5.67 10.78
N ILE A 165 10.84 4.63 10.22
CA ILE A 165 11.47 3.83 9.18
C ILE A 165 11.60 4.65 7.88
N ILE A 166 10.54 5.33 7.47
CA ILE A 166 10.52 6.14 6.25
C ILE A 166 11.55 7.28 6.32
N CYS A 167 11.70 7.93 7.49
CA CYS A 167 12.69 9.00 7.66
C CYS A 167 14.13 8.50 7.53
N ASN A 168 14.40 7.23 7.83
CA ASN A 168 15.74 6.63 7.78
C ASN A 168 16.11 6.03 6.41
N ILE A 169 15.22 6.04 5.44
CA ILE A 169 15.47 5.70 4.04
C ILE A 169 16.01 6.93 3.31
#